data_923f1f94aea813ec4763e00ea55de06f
#
_entry.id   923f1f94aea813ec4763e00ea55de06f
#
_cell.length_a   1.000
_cell.length_b   1.000
_cell.length_c   1.000
_cell.angle_alpha   90.00
_cell.angle_beta   90.00
_cell.angle_gamma   90.00
#
_symmetry.space_group_name_H-M   'P 1'
#
loop_
_entity.id
_entity.type
_entity.pdbx_description
1 polymer ?
#
loop_
_entity_poly.entity_id
_entity_poly.type
_entity_poly.pdbx_seq_one_letter_code
_entity_poly.pdbx_strand_id
1 'polypeptide(L)'
;MLNEMPTCDTDIIEIKQNILKRFGGMIRNALDLFEMEQNNIIPTNLSSLDNLLKGGLYYGQIYEICGVSSSGKTQLCFAIATNIALKANNIVRYIDTKRDFCGSRIEQILLKQDFNKQVIDETMERIKVCCVYSIHQLFKVLCLLTVSLKEEGGDCRTRIIIIDSLPGVIFKFCKDRKITVALNQLANMCHYIAKEFRLSIIIVNLITQWDVVSEGGPSTSSNENYSVTPTLGKYWLHIPNTRLLLEKIELGKRKISIWNSCQLEANLTCTLTINDSGISCP
;
A
#
# COMPACT_ATOMS: atom_id res chain seq x y z
N MET A 1 28.66 -54.54 23.14
CA MET A 1 27.83 -53.35 22.98
C MET A 1 28.05 -52.84 21.56
N LEU A 2 27.17 -53.24 20.64
CA LEU A 2 27.19 -52.74 19.28
C LEU A 2 26.34 -51.46 19.28
N ASN A 3 27.00 -50.30 19.08
CA ASN A 3 26.31 -49.03 18.85
C ASN A 3 25.61 -49.13 17.51
N GLU A 4 24.29 -49.11 17.54
CA GLU A 4 23.46 -48.92 16.36
C GLU A 4 23.74 -47.54 15.78
N MET A 5 24.29 -47.50 14.57
CA MET A 5 24.40 -46.26 13.79
C MET A 5 23.00 -45.82 13.41
N PRO A 6 22.63 -44.52 13.56
CA PRO A 6 21.36 -44.02 13.13
C PRO A 6 21.20 -44.25 11.62
N THR A 7 20.13 -44.89 11.23
CA THR A 7 19.85 -45.22 9.84
C THR A 7 19.58 -43.94 9.04
N CYS A 8 20.31 -43.76 7.95
CA CYS A 8 20.24 -42.63 7.01
C CYS A 8 18.79 -42.33 6.49
N ASP A 9 17.88 -43.29 6.64
CA ASP A 9 16.49 -43.19 6.19
C ASP A 9 15.64 -42.27 7.08
N THR A 10 15.89 -42.20 8.39
CA THR A 10 15.16 -41.32 9.31
C THR A 10 15.45 -39.85 9.04
N ASP A 11 16.72 -39.53 8.76
CA ASP A 11 17.15 -38.16 8.45
C ASP A 11 16.56 -37.68 7.12
N ILE A 12 16.48 -38.58 6.13
CA ILE A 12 15.90 -38.27 4.81
C ILE A 12 14.39 -38.02 4.91
N ILE A 13 13.68 -38.80 5.74
CA ILE A 13 12.25 -38.63 5.96
C ILE A 13 11.98 -37.30 6.67
N GLU A 14 12.77 -36.97 7.68
CA GLU A 14 12.64 -35.70 8.42
C GLU A 14 12.95 -34.50 7.52
N ILE A 15 14.00 -34.57 6.70
CA ILE A 15 14.32 -33.55 5.70
C ILE A 15 13.17 -33.39 4.69
N LYS A 16 12.62 -34.50 4.19
CA LYS A 16 11.47 -34.50 3.28
C LYS A 16 10.23 -33.88 3.92
N GLN A 17 9.93 -34.21 5.17
CA GLN A 17 8.80 -33.63 5.91
C GLN A 17 9.03 -32.14 6.16
N ASN A 18 10.24 -31.72 6.51
CA ASN A 18 10.58 -30.32 6.68
C ASN A 18 10.49 -29.53 5.36
N ILE A 19 10.91 -30.11 4.24
CA ILE A 19 10.76 -29.51 2.92
C ILE A 19 9.27 -29.39 2.55
N LEU A 20 8.49 -30.46 2.73
CA LEU A 20 7.04 -30.45 2.47
C LEU A 20 6.31 -29.45 3.39
N LYS A 21 6.67 -29.36 4.65
CA LYS A 21 6.11 -28.40 5.60
C LYS A 21 6.46 -26.95 5.25
N ARG A 22 7.64 -26.72 4.68
CA ARG A 22 8.14 -25.39 4.35
C ARG A 22 7.75 -24.90 2.95
N PHE A 23 7.63 -25.81 1.98
CA PHE A 23 7.39 -25.51 0.56
C PHE A 23 6.14 -26.18 0.00
N GLY A 24 5.55 -27.13 0.73
CA GLY A 24 4.28 -27.74 0.36
C GLY A 24 3.12 -26.80 0.64
N GLY A 25 2.13 -26.76 -0.25
CA GLY A 25 0.89 -26.04 -0.02
C GLY A 25 0.15 -26.59 1.21
N MET A 26 -0.21 -25.73 2.16
CA MET A 26 -1.03 -26.11 3.30
C MET A 26 -2.49 -26.21 2.85
N ILE A 27 -3.08 -27.41 2.95
CA ILE A 27 -4.50 -27.62 2.70
C ILE A 27 -5.26 -27.04 3.91
N ARG A 28 -6.15 -26.10 3.64
CA ARG A 28 -7.07 -25.49 4.62
C ARG A 28 -8.49 -25.58 4.09
N ASN A 29 -9.47 -25.67 4.96
CA ASN A 29 -10.86 -25.56 4.53
C ASN A 29 -11.23 -24.09 4.27
N ALA A 30 -12.30 -23.88 3.50
CA ALA A 30 -12.72 -22.53 3.12
C ALA A 30 -13.24 -21.70 4.31
N LEU A 31 -13.78 -22.36 5.34
CA LEU A 31 -14.27 -21.66 6.54
C LEU A 31 -13.11 -21.08 7.34
N ASP A 32 -12.04 -21.85 7.57
CA ASP A 32 -10.84 -21.35 8.26
C ASP A 32 -10.22 -20.17 7.51
N LEU A 33 -10.20 -20.24 6.16
CA LEU A 33 -9.70 -19.11 5.35
C LEU A 33 -10.59 -17.89 5.49
N PHE A 34 -11.90 -18.07 5.46
CA PHE A 34 -12.87 -16.99 5.62
C PHE A 34 -12.75 -16.31 7.00
N GLU A 35 -12.64 -17.07 8.09
CA GLU A 35 -12.44 -16.55 9.44
C GLU A 35 -11.10 -15.79 9.56
N MET A 36 -10.06 -16.30 8.92
CA MET A 36 -8.77 -15.61 8.85
C MET A 36 -8.86 -14.29 8.07
N GLU A 37 -9.64 -14.23 6.99
CA GLU A 37 -9.84 -13.02 6.20
C GLU A 37 -10.60 -11.96 7.00
N GLN A 38 -11.63 -12.33 7.74
CA GLN A 38 -12.41 -11.43 8.60
C GLN A 38 -11.55 -10.75 9.67
N ASN A 39 -10.56 -11.47 10.21
CA ASN A 39 -9.64 -10.96 11.23
C ASN A 39 -8.40 -10.25 10.66
N ASN A 40 -8.32 -10.09 9.33
CA ASN A 40 -7.13 -9.60 8.62
C ASN A 40 -7.26 -8.16 8.12
N ILE A 41 -7.85 -7.28 8.94
CA ILE A 41 -8.11 -5.89 8.56
C ILE A 41 -7.21 -4.95 9.38
N ILE A 42 -6.63 -3.97 8.72
CA ILE A 42 -5.91 -2.86 9.33
C ILE A 42 -6.80 -1.62 9.20
N PRO A 43 -7.46 -1.16 10.26
CA PRO A 43 -8.22 0.09 10.23
C PRO A 43 -7.30 1.26 9.93
N THR A 44 -7.69 2.13 9.00
CA THR A 44 -6.97 3.37 8.73
C THR A 44 -7.26 4.44 9.79
N ASN A 45 -8.29 4.21 10.61
CA ASN A 45 -8.87 5.15 11.57
C ASN A 45 -9.35 6.48 10.91
N LEU A 46 -9.69 6.39 9.63
CA LEU A 46 -10.46 7.38 8.89
C LEU A 46 -11.83 6.77 8.62
N SER A 47 -12.83 7.12 9.44
CA SER A 47 -14.13 6.42 9.46
C SER A 47 -14.80 6.33 8.09
N SER A 48 -14.77 7.43 7.31
CA SER A 48 -15.34 7.43 5.97
C SER A 48 -14.59 6.50 5.01
N LEU A 49 -13.26 6.42 5.12
CA LEU A 49 -12.45 5.53 4.30
C LEU A 49 -12.60 4.06 4.75
N ASP A 50 -12.61 3.81 6.06
CA ASP A 50 -12.80 2.47 6.59
C ASP A 50 -14.18 1.91 6.22
N ASN A 51 -15.23 2.74 6.28
CA ASN A 51 -16.57 2.35 5.80
C ASN A 51 -16.56 2.02 4.30
N LEU A 52 -15.89 2.84 3.47
CA LEU A 52 -15.75 2.61 2.04
C LEU A 52 -15.01 1.29 1.75
N LEU A 53 -13.99 0.95 2.55
CA LEU A 53 -13.17 -0.26 2.43
C LEU A 53 -13.73 -1.46 3.23
N LYS A 54 -14.93 -1.36 3.79
CA LYS A 54 -15.55 -2.40 4.63
C LYS A 54 -14.70 -2.82 5.84
N GLY A 55 -14.12 -1.83 6.53
CA GLY A 55 -13.36 -2.00 7.76
C GLY A 55 -11.92 -1.51 7.72
N GLY A 56 -11.35 -1.31 6.54
CA GLY A 56 -9.96 -0.82 6.36
C GLY A 56 -9.17 -1.56 5.30
N LEU A 57 -7.86 -1.62 5.47
CA LEU A 57 -6.95 -2.29 4.54
C LEU A 57 -6.80 -3.77 4.90
N TYR A 58 -6.95 -4.65 3.93
CA TYR A 58 -6.78 -6.09 4.13
C TYR A 58 -5.30 -6.49 4.02
N TYR A 59 -4.85 -7.36 4.90
CA TYR A 59 -3.52 -7.95 4.80
C TYR A 59 -3.36 -8.75 3.50
N GLY A 60 -2.15 -8.75 2.96
CA GLY A 60 -1.82 -9.46 1.73
C GLY A 60 -2.25 -8.74 0.46
N GLN A 61 -2.79 -7.53 0.57
CA GLN A 61 -3.30 -6.76 -0.56
C GLN A 61 -2.46 -5.53 -0.90
N ILE A 62 -2.50 -5.18 -2.19
CA ILE A 62 -1.92 -3.97 -2.76
C ILE A 62 -3.04 -2.99 -3.07
N TYR A 63 -2.97 -1.82 -2.46
CA TYR A 63 -3.84 -0.67 -2.72
C TYR A 63 -3.11 0.35 -3.57
N GLU A 64 -3.80 0.95 -4.51
CA GLU A 64 -3.27 2.05 -5.29
C GLU A 64 -4.12 3.31 -5.09
N ILE A 65 -3.45 4.42 -4.75
CA ILE A 65 -4.08 5.74 -4.63
C ILE A 65 -3.69 6.54 -5.85
N CYS A 66 -4.65 6.77 -6.74
CA CYS A 66 -4.50 7.54 -7.97
C CYS A 66 -5.08 8.94 -7.84
N GLY A 67 -4.57 9.88 -8.61
CA GLY A 67 -5.12 11.23 -8.70
C GLY A 67 -4.15 12.20 -9.36
N VAL A 68 -4.65 13.35 -9.78
CA VAL A 68 -3.82 14.44 -10.33
C VAL A 68 -2.77 14.93 -9.33
N SER A 69 -1.77 15.65 -9.80
CA SER A 69 -0.83 16.33 -8.90
C SER A 69 -1.61 17.24 -7.92
N SER A 70 -1.12 17.31 -6.67
CA SER A 70 -1.74 18.12 -5.60
C SER A 70 -3.18 17.75 -5.23
N SER A 71 -3.66 16.54 -5.60
CA SER A 71 -4.98 16.06 -5.15
C SER A 71 -5.04 15.70 -3.66
N GLY A 72 -3.90 15.56 -2.98
CA GLY A 72 -3.81 15.24 -1.55
C GLY A 72 -3.36 13.82 -1.24
N LYS A 73 -2.84 13.05 -2.22
CA LYS A 73 -2.40 11.66 -2.04
C LYS A 73 -1.38 11.47 -0.92
N THR A 74 -0.34 12.31 -0.92
CA THR A 74 0.69 12.32 0.15
C THR A 74 0.10 12.64 1.52
N GLN A 75 -0.86 13.58 1.59
CA GLN A 75 -1.54 13.91 2.85
C GLN A 75 -2.40 12.73 3.34
N LEU A 76 -3.05 12.01 2.44
CA LEU A 76 -3.78 10.77 2.77
C LEU A 76 -2.82 9.69 3.27
N CYS A 77 -1.66 9.52 2.64
CA CYS A 77 -0.62 8.59 3.09
C CYS A 77 -0.09 8.97 4.48
N PHE A 78 0.11 10.26 4.77
CA PHE A 78 0.54 10.73 6.09
C PHE A 78 -0.51 10.43 7.16
N ALA A 79 -1.79 10.72 6.89
CA ALA A 79 -2.86 10.42 7.83
C ALA A 79 -2.96 8.92 8.14
N ILE A 80 -2.94 8.07 7.11
CA ILE A 80 -2.96 6.60 7.28
C ILE A 80 -1.73 6.13 8.07
N ALA A 81 -0.52 6.61 7.69
CA ALA A 81 0.72 6.25 8.38
C ALA A 81 0.69 6.63 9.85
N THR A 82 0.28 7.87 10.16
CA THR A 82 0.19 8.39 11.52
C THR A 82 -0.81 7.60 12.36
N ASN A 83 -2.03 7.40 11.84
CA ASN A 83 -3.10 6.69 12.53
C ASN A 83 -2.74 5.22 12.82
N ILE A 84 -2.05 4.55 11.91
CA ILE A 84 -1.59 3.17 12.12
C ILE A 84 -0.45 3.13 13.15
N ALA A 85 0.50 4.06 13.08
CA ALA A 85 1.64 4.14 13.97
C ALA A 85 1.29 4.59 15.40
N LEU A 86 0.14 5.22 15.63
CA LEU A 86 -0.38 5.54 16.96
C LEU A 86 -0.60 4.28 17.81
N LYS A 87 -0.89 3.14 17.20
CA LYS A 87 -0.96 1.86 17.92
C LYS A 87 0.46 1.36 18.23
N ALA A 88 0.76 1.10 19.50
CA ALA A 88 2.09 0.80 20.01
C ALA A 88 2.84 -0.33 19.24
N ASN A 89 2.11 -1.31 18.75
CA ASN A 89 2.67 -2.52 18.15
C ASN A 89 2.74 -2.44 16.60
N ASN A 90 2.46 -1.29 16.00
CA ASN A 90 2.41 -1.14 14.55
C ASN A 90 3.58 -0.31 14.05
N ILE A 91 4.32 -0.87 13.10
CA ILE A 91 5.36 -0.17 12.35
C ILE A 91 4.84 0.14 10.96
N VAL A 92 5.15 1.35 10.48
CA VAL A 92 4.89 1.81 9.12
C VAL A 92 6.22 1.96 8.40
N ARG A 93 6.34 1.38 7.21
CA ARG A 93 7.50 1.59 6.32
C ARG A 93 7.10 2.54 5.21
N TYR A 94 7.69 3.72 5.17
CA TYR A 94 7.40 4.75 4.18
C TYR A 94 8.56 4.90 3.20
N ILE A 95 8.33 4.59 1.93
CA ILE A 95 9.33 4.72 0.86
C ILE A 95 9.00 5.98 0.08
N ASP A 96 9.81 7.01 0.30
CA ASP A 96 9.68 8.31 -0.35
C ASP A 96 10.56 8.36 -1.60
N THR A 97 9.95 8.61 -2.76
CA THR A 97 10.66 8.67 -4.06
C THR A 97 10.89 10.07 -4.58
N LYS A 98 10.31 11.07 -3.92
CA LYS A 98 10.32 12.48 -4.36
C LYS A 98 10.99 13.43 -3.38
N ARG A 99 11.30 12.98 -2.16
CA ARG A 99 11.70 13.80 -1.01
C ARG A 99 10.58 14.71 -0.51
N ASP A 100 9.35 14.26 -0.62
CA ASP A 100 8.17 15.01 -0.17
C ASP A 100 7.77 14.64 1.27
N PHE A 101 8.42 13.64 1.88
CA PHE A 101 8.16 13.26 3.28
C PHE A 101 8.59 14.38 4.22
N CYS A 102 7.66 14.81 5.07
CA CYS A 102 7.86 15.93 5.98
C CYS A 102 7.51 15.49 7.41
N GLY A 103 8.53 15.25 8.24
CA GLY A 103 8.35 14.86 9.65
C GLY A 103 7.66 15.93 10.46
N SER A 104 7.95 17.22 10.21
CA SER A 104 7.28 18.33 10.89
C SER A 104 5.77 18.37 10.60
N ARG A 105 5.34 17.87 9.43
CA ARG A 105 3.90 17.75 9.13
C ARG A 105 3.24 16.66 9.97
N ILE A 106 3.90 15.53 10.20
CA ILE A 106 3.41 14.49 11.10
C ILE A 106 3.30 15.03 12.53
N GLU A 107 4.34 15.70 13.02
CA GLU A 107 4.32 16.34 14.34
C GLU A 107 3.18 17.35 14.47
N GLN A 108 2.99 18.22 13.47
CA GLN A 108 1.90 19.20 13.44
C GLN A 108 0.52 18.53 13.53
N ILE A 109 0.30 17.42 12.77
CA ILE A 109 -0.95 16.68 12.80
C ILE A 109 -1.22 16.15 14.20
N LEU A 110 -0.23 15.54 14.84
CA LEU A 110 -0.37 14.95 16.18
C LEU A 110 -0.56 16.03 17.27
N LEU A 111 0.16 17.15 17.19
CA LEU A 111 -0.02 18.30 18.10
C LEU A 111 -1.43 18.88 17.99
N LYS A 112 -1.99 18.99 16.78
CA LYS A 112 -3.35 19.50 16.56
C LYS A 112 -4.45 18.53 17.01
N GLN A 113 -4.09 17.28 17.26
CA GLN A 113 -4.96 16.25 17.83
C GLN A 113 -4.76 16.10 19.36
N ASP A 114 -4.07 17.06 19.99
CA ASP A 114 -3.84 17.16 21.44
C ASP A 114 -3.05 15.99 22.04
N PHE A 115 -2.22 15.28 21.24
CA PHE A 115 -1.30 14.28 21.77
C PHE A 115 -0.12 14.94 22.52
N ASN A 116 0.29 14.31 23.61
CA ASN A 116 1.47 14.76 24.37
C ASN A 116 2.78 14.42 23.62
N LYS A 117 3.87 15.09 24.00
CA LYS A 117 5.16 14.96 23.31
C LYS A 117 5.68 13.53 23.29
N GLN A 118 5.50 12.77 24.36
CA GLN A 118 5.95 11.37 24.43
C GLN A 118 5.26 10.51 23.37
N VAL A 119 3.93 10.60 23.24
CA VAL A 119 3.15 9.85 22.24
C VAL A 119 3.55 10.27 20.82
N ILE A 120 3.83 11.56 20.61
CA ILE A 120 4.29 12.07 19.32
C ILE A 120 5.62 11.43 18.94
N ASP A 121 6.62 11.50 19.83
CA ASP A 121 7.95 10.96 19.57
C ASP A 121 7.90 9.44 19.33
N GLU A 122 7.19 8.67 20.16
CA GLU A 122 6.99 7.24 19.97
C GLU A 122 6.28 6.90 18.65
N THR A 123 5.28 7.71 18.25
CA THR A 123 4.57 7.50 16.98
C THR A 123 5.48 7.77 15.79
N MET A 124 6.25 8.84 15.84
CA MET A 124 7.20 9.19 14.80
C MET A 124 8.32 8.15 14.68
N GLU A 125 8.79 7.56 15.78
CA GLU A 125 9.77 6.48 15.76
C GLU A 125 9.24 5.21 15.07
N ARG A 126 7.93 4.94 15.12
CA ARG A 126 7.31 3.80 14.44
C ARG A 126 7.12 4.00 12.94
N ILE A 127 7.25 5.23 12.43
CA ILE A 127 7.24 5.53 11.00
C ILE A 127 8.68 5.51 10.47
N LYS A 128 9.09 4.40 9.84
CA LYS A 128 10.43 4.21 9.28
C LYS A 128 10.47 4.70 7.84
N VAL A 129 11.18 5.79 7.58
CA VAL A 129 11.24 6.44 6.26
C VAL A 129 12.52 6.07 5.53
N CYS A 130 12.40 5.75 4.24
CA CYS A 130 13.52 5.49 3.34
C CYS A 130 13.35 6.29 2.05
N CYS A 131 14.35 7.12 1.71
CA CYS A 131 14.37 7.85 0.44
C CYS A 131 14.98 7.01 -0.68
N VAL A 132 14.30 6.96 -1.82
CA VAL A 132 14.67 6.15 -3.00
C VAL A 132 14.60 7.01 -4.25
N TYR A 133 15.65 6.98 -5.09
CA TYR A 133 15.76 7.88 -6.26
C TYR A 133 15.74 7.15 -7.61
N SER A 134 15.77 5.82 -7.57
CA SER A 134 15.74 5.00 -8.79
C SER A 134 15.02 3.69 -8.55
N ILE A 135 14.57 3.07 -9.64
CA ILE A 135 13.92 1.75 -9.57
C ILE A 135 14.86 0.67 -9.00
N HIS A 136 16.16 0.75 -9.27
CA HIS A 136 17.15 -0.19 -8.73
C HIS A 136 17.30 -0.04 -7.22
N GLN A 137 17.27 1.20 -6.70
CA GLN A 137 17.26 1.43 -5.26
C GLN A 137 15.97 0.93 -4.62
N LEU A 138 14.82 1.10 -5.29
CA LEU A 138 13.56 0.55 -4.81
C LEU A 138 13.62 -0.96 -4.67
N PHE A 139 14.13 -1.69 -5.67
CA PHE A 139 14.34 -3.13 -5.60
C PHE A 139 15.26 -3.52 -4.44
N LYS A 140 16.40 -2.81 -4.30
CA LYS A 140 17.32 -3.06 -3.19
C LYS A 140 16.66 -2.87 -1.83
N VAL A 141 15.91 -1.80 -1.66
CA VAL A 141 15.17 -1.53 -0.40
C VAL A 141 14.15 -2.62 -0.12
N LEU A 142 13.36 -3.03 -1.11
CA LEU A 142 12.38 -4.11 -0.94
C LEU A 142 13.05 -5.45 -0.61
N CYS A 143 14.21 -5.78 -1.21
CA CYS A 143 14.99 -6.97 -0.84
C CYS A 143 15.49 -6.88 0.62
N LEU A 144 16.04 -5.76 1.05
CA LEU A 144 16.49 -5.56 2.42
C LEU A 144 15.31 -5.59 3.41
N LEU A 145 14.16 -5.05 3.03
CA LEU A 145 12.95 -5.15 3.83
C LEU A 145 12.50 -6.59 4.03
N THR A 146 12.61 -7.47 3.03
CA THR A 146 12.26 -8.88 3.22
C THR A 146 13.12 -9.58 4.26
N VAL A 147 14.39 -9.19 4.38
CA VAL A 147 15.29 -9.71 5.43
C VAL A 147 14.88 -9.14 6.79
N SER A 148 14.73 -7.83 6.89
CA SER A 148 14.31 -7.16 8.13
C SER A 148 12.96 -7.65 8.65
N LEU A 149 11.99 -7.87 7.76
CA LEU A 149 10.66 -8.37 8.12
C LEU A 149 10.67 -9.81 8.66
N LYS A 150 11.64 -10.65 8.23
CA LYS A 150 11.84 -12.00 8.78
C LYS A 150 12.40 -11.96 10.21
N GLU A 151 13.15 -10.92 10.53
CA GLU A 151 13.76 -10.71 11.83
C GLU A 151 12.81 -9.99 12.81
N GLU A 152 11.72 -9.39 12.30
CA GLU A 152 10.70 -8.77 13.16
C GLU A 152 10.03 -9.84 14.03
N GLY A 153 10.41 -9.88 15.29
CA GLY A 153 9.87 -10.77 16.32
C GLY A 153 9.17 -9.97 17.42
N GLY A 154 8.29 -10.65 18.17
CA GLY A 154 7.56 -10.03 19.26
C GLY A 154 6.28 -9.30 18.83
N ASP A 155 5.87 -8.32 19.63
CA ASP A 155 4.59 -7.64 19.45
C ASP A 155 4.63 -6.56 18.36
N CYS A 156 5.80 -5.92 18.15
CA CYS A 156 5.97 -4.86 17.15
C CYS A 156 6.18 -5.44 15.74
N ARG A 157 5.24 -5.16 14.83
CA ARG A 157 5.28 -5.65 13.44
C ARG A 157 5.00 -4.55 12.44
N THR A 158 5.65 -4.64 11.28
CA THR A 158 5.29 -3.84 10.12
C THR A 158 3.88 -4.24 9.65
N ARG A 159 2.97 -3.27 9.62
CA ARG A 159 1.58 -3.46 9.18
C ARG A 159 1.36 -2.98 7.75
N ILE A 160 2.09 -1.94 7.37
CA ILE A 160 1.90 -1.30 6.07
C ILE A 160 3.23 -0.83 5.50
N ILE A 161 3.36 -0.94 4.18
CA ILE A 161 4.40 -0.30 3.38
C ILE A 161 3.73 0.71 2.46
N ILE A 162 4.21 1.95 2.45
CA ILE A 162 3.73 3.01 1.57
C ILE A 162 4.84 3.38 0.60
N ILE A 163 4.55 3.40 -0.70
CA ILE A 163 5.46 3.85 -1.76
C ILE A 163 4.90 5.14 -2.38
N ASP A 164 5.44 6.29 -2.00
CA ASP A 164 5.00 7.60 -2.49
C ASP A 164 6.12 8.31 -3.28
N SER A 165 6.07 8.26 -4.60
CA SER A 165 5.14 7.63 -5.49
C SER A 165 5.88 6.77 -6.51
N LEU A 166 5.25 5.72 -7.00
CA LEU A 166 5.90 4.83 -7.98
C LEU A 166 6.30 5.55 -9.28
N PRO A 167 5.50 6.47 -9.86
CA PRO A 167 5.92 7.28 -11.01
C PRO A 167 7.23 8.03 -10.82
N GLY A 168 7.55 8.47 -9.60
CA GLY A 168 8.78 9.21 -9.29
C GLY A 168 10.08 8.47 -9.63
N VAL A 169 10.07 7.15 -9.59
CA VAL A 169 11.23 6.30 -9.95
C VAL A 169 11.07 5.63 -11.31
N ILE A 170 9.84 5.33 -11.74
CA ILE A 170 9.57 4.65 -13.01
C ILE A 170 9.83 5.58 -14.20
N PHE A 171 9.37 6.82 -14.18
CA PHE A 171 9.55 7.74 -15.32
C PHE A 171 11.01 8.13 -15.59
N LYS A 172 11.86 8.09 -14.57
CA LYS A 172 13.30 8.27 -14.73
C LYS A 172 13.96 7.12 -15.48
N PHE A 173 13.34 5.93 -15.49
CA PHE A 173 13.83 4.71 -16.12
C PHE A 173 13.25 4.50 -17.54
N CYS A 174 12.22 5.26 -17.92
CA CYS A 174 11.33 5.04 -19.06
C CYS A 174 11.91 5.23 -20.47
N LYS A 175 13.21 5.19 -20.70
CA LYS A 175 13.74 5.25 -22.08
C LYS A 175 13.71 3.91 -22.81
N ASP A 176 13.33 2.79 -22.18
CA ASP A 176 13.47 1.44 -22.72
C ASP A 176 12.22 0.56 -22.58
N ARG A 177 12.07 -0.41 -23.51
CA ARG A 177 11.09 -1.53 -23.45
C ARG A 177 11.18 -2.38 -22.15
N LYS A 178 12.16 -2.10 -21.29
CA LYS A 178 12.41 -2.81 -20.04
C LYS A 178 11.46 -2.43 -18.89
N ILE A 179 10.63 -1.41 -19.08
CA ILE A 179 9.70 -0.94 -18.04
C ILE A 179 8.70 -2.02 -17.61
N THR A 180 8.15 -2.77 -18.57
CA THR A 180 7.19 -3.84 -18.28
C THR A 180 7.82 -4.96 -17.44
N VAL A 181 9.08 -5.30 -17.74
CA VAL A 181 9.82 -6.31 -16.95
C VAL A 181 10.05 -5.81 -15.53
N ALA A 182 10.46 -4.55 -15.38
CA ALA A 182 10.65 -3.94 -14.04
C ALA A 182 9.35 -3.87 -13.26
N LEU A 183 8.25 -3.48 -13.90
CA LEU A 183 6.91 -3.47 -13.27
C LEU A 183 6.46 -4.87 -12.87
N ASN A 184 6.73 -5.89 -13.68
CA ASN A 184 6.42 -7.28 -13.36
C ASN A 184 7.22 -7.76 -12.13
N GLN A 185 8.52 -7.52 -12.09
CA GLN A 185 9.34 -7.85 -10.94
C GLN A 185 8.86 -7.14 -9.68
N LEU A 186 8.55 -5.84 -9.79
CA LEU A 186 8.03 -5.06 -8.67
C LEU A 186 6.70 -5.62 -8.15
N ALA A 187 5.77 -5.92 -9.06
CA ALA A 187 4.48 -6.51 -8.72
C ALA A 187 4.66 -7.83 -7.95
N ASN A 188 5.50 -8.73 -8.47
CA ASN A 188 5.78 -10.02 -7.83
C ASN A 188 6.40 -9.84 -6.43
N MET A 189 7.34 -8.90 -6.27
CA MET A 189 7.94 -8.59 -4.96
C MET A 189 6.91 -8.02 -3.99
N CYS A 190 6.09 -7.07 -4.44
CA CYS A 190 5.05 -6.49 -3.59
C CYS A 190 4.03 -7.56 -3.16
N HIS A 191 3.56 -8.41 -4.08
CA HIS A 191 2.65 -9.50 -3.74
C HIS A 191 3.27 -10.50 -2.76
N TYR A 192 4.54 -10.87 -2.99
CA TYR A 192 5.26 -11.75 -2.07
C TYR A 192 5.36 -11.14 -0.67
N ILE A 193 5.83 -9.88 -0.57
CA ILE A 193 5.99 -9.19 0.70
C ILE A 193 4.64 -9.06 1.43
N ALA A 194 3.59 -8.63 0.73
CA ALA A 194 2.28 -8.42 1.32
C ALA A 194 1.71 -9.73 1.91
N LYS A 195 1.79 -10.83 1.15
CA LYS A 195 1.25 -12.14 1.55
C LYS A 195 2.08 -12.84 2.61
N GLU A 196 3.41 -12.92 2.40
CA GLU A 196 4.32 -13.64 3.29
C GLU A 196 4.36 -13.01 4.68
N PHE A 197 4.44 -11.68 4.74
CA PHE A 197 4.54 -10.95 6.01
C PHE A 197 3.20 -10.43 6.54
N ARG A 198 2.08 -10.78 5.87
CA ARG A 198 0.73 -10.39 6.27
C ARG A 198 0.64 -8.89 6.57
N LEU A 199 0.99 -8.07 5.60
CA LEU A 199 0.91 -6.61 5.64
C LEU A 199 0.19 -6.08 4.40
N SER A 200 -0.21 -4.81 4.41
CA SER A 200 -0.77 -4.14 3.24
C SER A 200 0.27 -3.25 2.58
N ILE A 201 0.18 -3.08 1.26
CA ILE A 201 1.04 -2.15 0.52
C ILE A 201 0.16 -1.07 -0.10
N ILE A 202 0.48 0.19 0.15
CA ILE A 202 -0.11 1.34 -0.57
C ILE A 202 0.89 1.86 -1.58
N ILE A 203 0.46 2.01 -2.81
CA ILE A 203 1.24 2.58 -3.91
C ILE A 203 0.53 3.85 -4.40
N VAL A 204 1.26 4.96 -4.38
CA VAL A 204 0.75 6.23 -4.92
C VAL A 204 1.10 6.30 -6.40
N ASN A 205 0.08 6.60 -7.22
CA ASN A 205 0.21 6.78 -8.66
C ASN A 205 -0.39 8.12 -9.12
N LEU A 206 -0.03 8.51 -10.33
CA LEU A 206 -0.62 9.65 -11.04
C LEU A 206 -1.68 9.17 -12.02
N ILE A 207 -2.49 10.09 -12.50
CA ILE A 207 -3.42 9.88 -13.61
C ILE A 207 -3.05 10.79 -14.77
N THR A 208 -3.33 10.32 -15.98
CA THR A 208 -3.38 11.12 -17.20
C THR A 208 -4.83 11.36 -17.57
N GLN A 209 -5.14 12.58 -17.94
CA GLN A 209 -6.44 12.99 -18.49
C GLN A 209 -6.26 13.15 -19.99
N TRP A 210 -7.17 12.59 -20.75
CA TRP A 210 -7.21 12.72 -22.21
C TRP A 210 -8.56 13.31 -22.58
N ASP A 211 -8.53 14.33 -23.43
CA ASP A 211 -9.75 14.86 -24.03
C ASP A 211 -10.31 13.80 -24.98
N VAL A 212 -11.51 13.36 -24.73
CA VAL A 212 -12.24 12.50 -25.68
C VAL A 212 -12.74 13.41 -26.78
N VAL A 213 -11.98 13.56 -27.84
CA VAL A 213 -12.43 14.23 -29.06
C VAL A 213 -13.53 13.34 -29.66
N SER A 214 -14.79 13.71 -29.47
CA SER A 214 -15.90 13.10 -30.19
C SER A 214 -15.77 13.47 -31.66
N GLU A 215 -15.45 12.51 -32.52
CA GLU A 215 -15.52 12.68 -33.99
C GLU A 215 -16.98 12.97 -34.33
N GLY A 216 -17.29 14.25 -34.64
CA GLY A 216 -18.53 14.66 -35.29
C GLY A 216 -19.49 15.52 -34.47
N GLY A 217 -19.38 16.84 -34.62
CA GLY A 217 -20.43 17.81 -34.33
C GLY A 217 -20.02 19.00 -33.46
N PRO A 218 -20.55 20.22 -33.71
CA PRO A 218 -20.25 21.39 -32.88
C PRO A 218 -20.84 21.18 -31.47
N SER A 219 -19.99 21.13 -30.48
CA SER A 219 -20.31 20.93 -29.06
C SER A 219 -21.00 22.16 -28.48
N THR A 220 -22.30 22.06 -28.30
CA THR A 220 -23.06 22.90 -27.37
C THR A 220 -23.40 22.05 -26.16
N SER A 221 -22.53 22.05 -25.19
CA SER A 221 -22.80 21.90 -23.74
C SER A 221 -21.52 21.49 -22.98
N SER A 222 -21.31 22.15 -21.87
CA SER A 222 -20.17 22.10 -20.96
C SER A 222 -20.08 20.80 -20.10
N ASN A 223 -20.00 19.65 -20.74
CA ASN A 223 -19.57 18.40 -20.11
C ASN A 223 -18.38 17.86 -20.90
N GLU A 224 -17.19 18.34 -20.55
CA GLU A 224 -15.95 17.81 -21.06
C GLU A 224 -15.82 16.34 -20.59
N ASN A 225 -16.05 15.40 -21.49
CA ASN A 225 -15.83 13.98 -21.25
C ASN A 225 -14.33 13.69 -21.27
N TYR A 226 -13.67 13.78 -20.10
CA TYR A 226 -12.29 13.36 -19.94
C TYR A 226 -12.22 11.85 -19.67
N SER A 227 -11.43 11.15 -20.44
CA SER A 227 -11.01 9.78 -20.10
C SER A 227 -9.81 9.84 -19.17
N VAL A 228 -9.91 9.19 -18.02
CA VAL A 228 -8.88 9.18 -16.98
C VAL A 228 -8.22 7.80 -16.95
N THR A 229 -6.87 7.76 -17.05
CA THR A 229 -6.12 6.51 -16.99
C THR A 229 -4.95 6.61 -16.00
N PRO A 230 -4.60 5.53 -15.27
CA PRO A 230 -3.40 5.49 -14.45
C PRO A 230 -2.14 5.55 -15.29
N THR A 231 -1.11 6.26 -14.83
CA THR A 231 0.08 6.58 -15.64
C THR A 231 1.05 5.43 -15.90
N LEU A 232 0.97 4.32 -15.16
CA LEU A 232 1.90 3.19 -15.27
C LEU A 232 1.57 2.20 -16.40
N GLY A 233 0.58 2.56 -17.25
CA GLY A 233 0.23 1.82 -18.46
C GLY A 233 -0.62 0.58 -18.23
N LYS A 234 -0.98 -0.09 -19.35
CA LYS A 234 -1.95 -1.20 -19.36
C LYS A 234 -1.55 -2.38 -18.49
N TYR A 235 -0.25 -2.68 -18.39
CA TYR A 235 0.25 -3.77 -17.57
C TYR A 235 -0.12 -3.59 -16.09
N TRP A 236 0.02 -2.37 -15.56
CA TRP A 236 -0.21 -2.06 -14.16
C TRP A 236 -1.70 -2.03 -13.76
N LEU A 237 -2.61 -2.00 -14.75
CA LEU A 237 -4.05 -1.89 -14.48
C LEU A 237 -4.60 -3.02 -13.61
N HIS A 238 -4.00 -4.22 -13.68
CA HIS A 238 -4.48 -5.42 -13.00
C HIS A 238 -3.65 -5.82 -11.77
N ILE A 239 -2.64 -5.03 -11.42
CA ILE A 239 -1.74 -5.36 -10.31
C ILE A 239 -2.33 -5.02 -8.94
N PRO A 240 -2.84 -3.80 -8.69
CA PRO A 240 -3.47 -3.48 -7.41
C PRO A 240 -4.77 -4.24 -7.22
N ASN A 241 -4.98 -4.77 -6.01
CA ASN A 241 -6.23 -5.42 -5.62
C ASN A 241 -7.39 -4.41 -5.55
N THR A 242 -7.08 -3.19 -5.08
CA THR A 242 -8.03 -2.08 -5.01
C THR A 242 -7.35 -0.79 -5.46
N ARG A 243 -8.00 -0.09 -6.38
CA ARG A 243 -7.57 1.23 -6.86
C ARG A 243 -8.58 2.28 -6.43
N LEU A 244 -8.05 3.29 -5.75
CA LEU A 244 -8.80 4.45 -5.27
C LEU A 244 -8.45 5.67 -6.13
N LEU A 245 -9.46 6.39 -6.57
CA LEU A 245 -9.29 7.68 -7.24
C LEU A 245 -9.54 8.81 -6.24
N LEU A 246 -8.55 9.67 -6.06
CA LEU A 246 -8.61 10.83 -5.18
C LEU A 246 -8.76 12.11 -6.00
N GLU A 247 -9.90 12.77 -5.86
CA GLU A 247 -10.28 13.97 -6.58
C GLU A 247 -10.45 15.16 -5.63
N LYS A 248 -10.05 16.34 -6.10
CA LYS A 248 -10.33 17.60 -5.40
C LYS A 248 -11.72 18.08 -5.83
N ILE A 249 -12.64 18.25 -4.87
CA ILE A 249 -13.98 18.78 -5.14
C ILE A 249 -13.99 20.29 -4.87
N GLU A 250 -13.63 20.67 -3.64
CA GLU A 250 -13.64 22.05 -3.14
C GLU A 250 -12.36 22.34 -2.34
N LEU A 251 -12.22 23.56 -1.86
CA LEU A 251 -11.12 23.91 -0.97
C LEU A 251 -11.16 23.03 0.29
N GLY A 252 -10.07 22.29 0.51
CA GLY A 252 -9.97 21.32 1.61
C GLY A 252 -10.69 19.99 1.35
N LYS A 253 -11.78 19.94 0.64
CA LYS A 253 -12.56 18.70 0.44
C LYS A 253 -12.01 17.82 -0.67
N ARG A 254 -12.02 16.52 -0.42
CA ARG A 254 -11.57 15.47 -1.33
C ARG A 254 -12.64 14.37 -1.44
N LYS A 255 -12.83 13.87 -2.65
CA LYS A 255 -13.63 12.69 -2.91
C LYS A 255 -12.70 11.51 -3.17
N ILE A 256 -12.96 10.40 -2.52
CA ILE A 256 -12.32 9.11 -2.82
C ILE A 256 -13.38 8.22 -3.44
N SER A 257 -13.07 7.64 -4.59
CA SER A 257 -13.90 6.65 -5.26
C SER A 257 -13.17 5.33 -5.41
N ILE A 258 -13.88 4.21 -5.29
CA ILE A 258 -13.36 2.91 -5.69
C ILE A 258 -13.37 2.86 -7.22
N TRP A 259 -12.20 3.01 -7.84
CA TRP A 259 -12.08 2.99 -9.29
C TRP A 259 -12.12 1.57 -9.85
N ASN A 260 -11.45 0.65 -9.16
CA ASN A 260 -11.46 -0.79 -9.45
C ASN A 260 -11.12 -1.58 -8.18
N SER A 261 -11.77 -2.70 -7.97
CA SER A 261 -11.46 -3.61 -6.86
C SER A 261 -11.87 -5.03 -7.21
N CYS A 262 -11.13 -6.01 -6.67
CA CYS A 262 -11.50 -7.42 -6.77
C CYS A 262 -12.56 -7.85 -5.73
N GLN A 263 -12.80 -7.02 -4.68
CA GLN A 263 -13.67 -7.37 -3.56
C GLN A 263 -14.77 -6.34 -3.29
N LEU A 264 -14.61 -5.11 -3.78
CA LEU A 264 -15.50 -3.99 -3.49
C LEU A 264 -16.21 -3.56 -4.76
N GLU A 265 -17.41 -3.07 -4.60
CA GLU A 265 -18.20 -2.50 -5.69
C GLU A 265 -17.56 -1.21 -6.21
N ALA A 266 -17.41 -1.11 -7.52
CA ALA A 266 -16.85 0.08 -8.16
C ALA A 266 -17.78 1.29 -8.00
N ASN A 267 -17.20 2.49 -8.10
CA ASN A 267 -17.87 3.78 -8.00
C ASN A 267 -18.49 4.12 -6.63
N LEU A 268 -18.33 3.29 -5.60
CA LEU A 268 -18.62 3.72 -4.24
C LEU A 268 -17.68 4.86 -3.86
N THR A 269 -18.17 5.83 -3.10
CA THR A 269 -17.43 7.06 -2.79
C THR A 269 -17.54 7.44 -1.33
N CYS A 270 -16.49 8.11 -0.84
CA CYS A 270 -16.55 8.85 0.42
C CYS A 270 -15.90 10.23 0.25
N THR A 271 -16.15 11.09 1.22
CA THR A 271 -15.58 12.45 1.26
C THR A 271 -14.68 12.58 2.47
N LEU A 272 -13.55 13.28 2.29
CA LEU A 272 -12.60 13.63 3.35
C LEU A 272 -12.28 15.11 3.27
N THR A 273 -11.91 15.70 4.39
CA THR A 273 -11.44 17.08 4.45
C THR A 273 -9.97 17.11 4.87
N ILE A 274 -9.12 17.81 4.11
CA ILE A 274 -7.72 18.04 4.42
C ILE A 274 -7.59 19.43 5.07
N ASN A 275 -7.06 19.48 6.27
CA ASN A 275 -6.87 20.69 7.06
C ASN A 275 -5.51 20.67 7.79
N ASP A 276 -5.27 21.63 8.68
CA ASP A 276 -4.03 21.71 9.45
C ASP A 276 -3.86 20.57 10.45
N SER A 277 -4.95 20.01 10.96
CA SER A 277 -4.93 18.83 11.85
C SER A 277 -4.85 17.50 11.10
N GLY A 278 -4.62 17.52 9.79
CA GLY A 278 -4.49 16.34 8.95
C GLY A 278 -5.72 16.08 8.09
N ILE A 279 -6.25 14.85 8.14
CA ILE A 279 -7.48 14.47 7.45
C ILE A 279 -8.57 14.20 8.46
N SER A 280 -9.70 14.84 8.25
CA SER A 280 -10.93 14.60 9.00
C SER A 280 -12.02 14.00 8.10
N CYS A 281 -12.84 13.14 8.70
CA CYS A 281 -14.06 12.64 8.09
C CYS A 281 -15.23 13.58 8.44
N PRO A 282 -16.15 13.83 7.49
CA PRO A 282 -17.35 14.60 7.75
C PRO A 282 -18.28 13.88 8.72
#